data_c5e7164dcc3de037bba0d0cfc095dc99
#
_entry.id   c5e7164dcc3de037bba0d0cfc095dc99
#
_cell.length_a   1.000
_cell.length_b   1.000
_cell.length_c   1.000
_cell.angle_alpha   90.00
_cell.angle_beta   90.00
_cell.angle_gamma   90.00
#
_symmetry.space_group_name_H-M   'P 1'
#
loop_
_entity.id
_entity.type
_entity.pdbx_description
1 polymer ?
#
loop_
_entity_poly.entity_id
_entity_poly.type
_entity_poly.pdbx_seq_one_letter_code
_entity_poly.pdbx_strand_id
1 'polypeptide(L)'
;MEKKKNNPIYLGFASQKGGVGKSSLAEVLASILYYEKNISLAVVDCDGTQESFYKLRERDRDLIESSPELGKELHERLSRYGKKSYHIIRSKPERAVSDVMKYFRKMKTAPQLIIFDFPGHALTSAMMDLSITMDYIISPIEADPQSLASSFAYARTIRDLGIGFEGSRIQDFFLLWNKINRSASTTVIDLFSQNAREQGLPIFDTRIYNSVRFSRELAQGGVKGVFRCSYLPPAMALRPQTGVDEWVREVMEKLNLKTEDSV
;
A
#
# COMPACT_ATOMS: atom_id res chain seq x y z
N MET A 1 3.19 25.45 24.03
CA MET A 1 2.22 24.43 23.57
C MET A 1 3.01 23.31 22.94
N GLU A 2 3.19 22.19 23.62
CA GLU A 2 3.78 21.00 23.01
C GLU A 2 2.87 20.50 21.90
N LYS A 3 3.37 20.51 20.65
CA LYS A 3 2.70 19.83 19.56
C LYS A 3 2.57 18.36 19.96
N LYS A 4 1.34 17.87 20.19
CA LYS A 4 1.09 16.43 20.32
C LYS A 4 1.83 15.74 19.18
N LYS A 5 2.85 14.94 19.48
CA LYS A 5 3.46 14.05 18.51
C LYS A 5 2.36 13.07 18.07
N ASN A 6 1.72 13.34 16.95
CA ASN A 6 0.83 12.36 16.35
C ASN A 6 1.69 11.15 16.01
N ASN A 7 1.40 10.02 16.63
CA ASN A 7 2.02 8.76 16.24
C ASN A 7 1.57 8.44 14.82
N PRO A 8 2.47 8.03 13.93
CA PRO A 8 2.10 7.64 12.58
C PRO A 8 1.15 6.44 12.58
N ILE A 9 0.25 6.40 11.61
CA ILE A 9 -0.56 5.23 11.31
C ILE A 9 0.33 4.19 10.64
N TYR A 10 0.29 2.94 11.10
CA TYR A 10 0.97 1.81 10.51
C TYR A 10 -0.02 1.00 9.66
N LEU A 11 0.18 1.01 8.35
CA LEU A 11 -0.66 0.32 7.37
C LEU A 11 0.12 -0.84 6.74
N GLY A 12 -0.30 -2.08 7.00
CA GLY A 12 0.28 -3.28 6.39
C GLY A 12 -0.44 -3.68 5.09
N PHE A 13 0.32 -4.08 4.07
CA PHE A 13 -0.19 -4.84 2.94
C PHE A 13 0.23 -6.28 3.11
N ALA A 14 -0.71 -7.16 3.46
CA ALA A 14 -0.42 -8.54 3.81
C ALA A 14 -1.41 -9.52 3.16
N SER A 15 -0.96 -10.71 2.80
CA SER A 15 -1.80 -11.82 2.33
C SER A 15 -1.04 -13.14 2.43
N GLN A 16 -1.77 -14.25 2.53
CA GLN A 16 -1.17 -15.58 2.53
C GLN A 16 -0.78 -16.07 1.13
N LYS A 17 -1.34 -15.48 0.08
CA LYS A 17 -1.08 -15.86 -1.31
C LYS A 17 -0.10 -14.89 -1.96
N GLY A 18 0.93 -15.44 -2.61
CA GLY A 18 1.81 -14.67 -3.47
C GLY A 18 1.11 -14.18 -4.75
N GLY A 19 1.57 -13.08 -5.31
CA GLY A 19 1.09 -12.60 -6.61
C GLY A 19 -0.27 -11.90 -6.61
N VAL A 20 -0.96 -11.74 -5.47
CA VAL A 20 -2.27 -11.07 -5.39
C VAL A 20 -2.21 -9.54 -5.55
N GLY A 21 -1.03 -8.97 -5.78
CA GLY A 21 -0.86 -7.55 -6.08
C GLY A 21 -0.59 -6.64 -4.88
N LYS A 22 -0.18 -7.16 -3.71
CA LYS A 22 0.15 -6.35 -2.52
C LYS A 22 1.07 -5.17 -2.83
N SER A 23 2.28 -5.47 -3.28
CA SER A 23 3.32 -4.46 -3.55
C SER A 23 2.86 -3.46 -4.62
N SER A 24 2.23 -3.93 -5.71
CA SER A 24 1.73 -3.03 -6.76
C SER A 24 0.66 -2.07 -6.27
N LEU A 25 -0.25 -2.53 -5.41
CA LEU A 25 -1.28 -1.67 -4.81
C LEU A 25 -0.68 -0.72 -3.78
N ALA A 26 0.26 -1.19 -2.96
CA ALA A 26 0.97 -0.36 -1.99
C ALA A 26 1.79 0.75 -2.70
N GLU A 27 2.47 0.44 -3.81
CA GLU A 27 3.20 1.40 -4.65
C GLU A 27 2.28 2.49 -5.21
N VAL A 28 1.14 2.08 -5.78
CA VAL A 28 0.15 3.01 -6.34
C VAL A 28 -0.45 3.88 -5.25
N LEU A 29 -0.84 3.29 -4.11
CA LEU A 29 -1.39 4.03 -2.98
C LEU A 29 -0.38 5.04 -2.43
N ALA A 30 0.86 4.60 -2.16
CA ALA A 30 1.92 5.46 -1.64
C ALA A 30 2.17 6.67 -2.56
N SER A 31 2.26 6.44 -3.87
CA SER A 31 2.51 7.48 -4.85
C SER A 31 1.38 8.51 -4.91
N ILE A 32 0.11 8.08 -4.93
CA ILE A 32 -1.04 8.99 -4.96
C ILE A 32 -1.14 9.77 -3.64
N LEU A 33 -1.07 9.08 -2.51
CA LEU A 33 -1.17 9.74 -1.20
C LEU A 33 -0.07 10.77 -1.00
N TYR A 34 1.17 10.44 -1.37
CA TYR A 34 2.30 11.33 -1.16
C TYR A 34 2.30 12.52 -2.12
N TYR A 35 2.20 12.27 -3.44
CA TYR A 35 2.38 13.32 -4.43
C TYR A 35 1.12 14.15 -4.68
N GLU A 36 -0.07 13.58 -4.57
CA GLU A 36 -1.32 14.28 -4.91
C GLU A 36 -2.18 14.64 -3.69
N LYS A 37 -2.18 13.79 -2.66
CA LYS A 37 -3.01 14.03 -1.47
C LYS A 37 -2.26 14.71 -0.34
N ASN A 38 -1.02 15.08 -0.55
CA ASN A 38 -0.18 15.78 0.43
C ASN A 38 -0.09 15.05 1.80
N ILE A 39 -0.11 13.71 1.79
CA ILE A 39 0.08 12.89 2.99
C ILE A 39 1.57 12.62 3.15
N SER A 40 2.16 13.02 4.28
CA SER A 40 3.54 12.66 4.60
C SER A 40 3.63 11.17 4.96
N LEU A 41 4.45 10.42 4.21
CA LEU A 41 4.59 8.98 4.43
C LEU A 41 6.00 8.46 4.18
N ALA A 42 6.25 7.25 4.70
CA ALA A 42 7.37 6.41 4.31
C ALA A 42 6.88 4.98 4.05
N VAL A 43 7.68 4.20 3.33
CA VAL A 43 7.38 2.80 3.02
C VAL A 43 8.44 1.91 3.64
N VAL A 44 8.04 0.77 4.19
CA VAL A 44 8.92 -0.29 4.67
C VAL A 44 8.74 -1.50 3.77
N ASP A 45 9.76 -1.81 2.99
CA ASP A 45 9.82 -3.01 2.16
C ASP A 45 10.34 -4.16 3.03
N CYS A 46 9.42 -5.03 3.45
CA CYS A 46 9.70 -6.15 4.35
C CYS A 46 10.00 -7.47 3.59
N ASP A 47 9.88 -7.49 2.25
CA ASP A 47 10.19 -8.67 1.44
C ASP A 47 11.67 -8.68 1.05
N GLY A 48 12.51 -9.15 1.95
CA GLY A 48 13.97 -9.20 1.73
C GLY A 48 14.41 -10.10 0.56
N THR A 49 13.49 -10.85 -0.08
CA THR A 49 13.80 -11.70 -1.24
C THR A 49 13.40 -11.04 -2.55
N GLN A 50 12.23 -10.42 -2.60
CA GLN A 50 11.73 -9.76 -3.80
C GLN A 50 12.10 -8.28 -3.85
N GLU A 51 12.07 -7.58 -2.70
CA GLU A 51 12.42 -6.15 -2.56
C GLU A 51 11.71 -5.27 -3.59
N SER A 52 10.40 -5.45 -3.74
CA SER A 52 9.61 -4.87 -4.84
C SER A 52 9.71 -3.35 -4.90
N PHE A 53 9.54 -2.67 -3.77
CA PHE A 53 9.65 -1.21 -3.69
C PHE A 53 11.06 -0.71 -3.92
N TYR A 54 12.04 -1.40 -3.34
CA TYR A 54 13.43 -0.99 -3.44
C TYR A 54 13.93 -1.15 -4.87
N LYS A 55 13.66 -2.29 -5.50
CA LYS A 55 14.03 -2.53 -6.91
C LYS A 55 13.31 -1.60 -7.88
N LEU A 56 12.04 -1.27 -7.63
CA LEU A 56 11.34 -0.27 -8.43
C LEU A 56 12.05 1.08 -8.33
N ARG A 57 12.41 1.52 -7.12
CA ARG A 57 13.14 2.78 -6.90
C ARG A 57 14.51 2.80 -7.58
N GLU A 58 15.25 1.69 -7.53
CA GLU A 58 16.56 1.59 -8.20
C GLU A 58 16.40 1.67 -9.71
N ARG A 59 15.50 0.87 -10.31
CA ARG A 59 15.21 0.92 -11.75
C ARG A 59 14.78 2.31 -12.21
N ASP A 60 13.88 2.95 -11.49
CA ASP A 60 13.43 4.30 -11.80
C ASP A 60 14.61 5.29 -11.76
N ARG A 61 15.47 5.18 -10.75
CA ARG A 61 16.65 6.03 -10.61
C ARG A 61 17.64 5.82 -11.75
N ASP A 62 17.97 4.56 -12.06
CA ASP A 62 18.94 4.22 -13.12
C ASP A 62 18.45 4.73 -14.49
N LEU A 63 17.13 4.66 -14.76
CA LEU A 63 16.52 5.23 -15.96
C LEU A 63 16.64 6.76 -16.00
N ILE A 64 16.40 7.42 -14.87
CA ILE A 64 16.49 8.87 -14.74
C ILE A 64 17.93 9.35 -14.94
N GLU A 65 18.90 8.65 -14.35
CA GLU A 65 20.32 8.97 -14.45
C GLU A 65 20.87 8.72 -15.87
N SER A 66 20.31 7.73 -16.58
CA SER A 66 20.71 7.40 -17.95
C SER A 66 20.09 8.29 -19.04
N SER A 67 19.09 9.09 -18.73
CA SER A 67 18.38 9.97 -19.67
C SER A 67 18.22 11.38 -19.10
N PRO A 68 19.06 12.35 -19.54
CA PRO A 68 18.97 13.75 -19.11
C PRO A 68 17.58 14.36 -19.36
N GLU A 69 16.93 14.02 -20.47
CA GLU A 69 15.58 14.50 -20.82
C GLU A 69 14.55 13.99 -19.81
N LEU A 70 14.61 12.70 -19.47
CA LEU A 70 13.74 12.10 -18.46
C LEU A 70 13.98 12.72 -17.07
N GLY A 71 15.24 12.92 -16.72
CA GLY A 71 15.63 13.58 -15.47
C GLY A 71 15.08 15.00 -15.38
N LYS A 72 15.15 15.78 -16.45
CA LYS A 72 14.58 17.13 -16.52
C LYS A 72 13.05 17.10 -16.39
N GLU A 73 12.36 16.26 -17.17
CA GLU A 73 10.90 16.15 -17.11
C GLU A 73 10.42 15.74 -15.72
N LEU A 74 11.10 14.78 -15.07
CA LEU A 74 10.78 14.36 -13.72
C LEU A 74 11.03 15.48 -12.70
N HIS A 75 12.15 16.18 -12.80
CA HIS A 75 12.47 17.30 -11.93
C HIS A 75 11.40 18.41 -12.02
N GLU A 76 10.97 18.75 -13.21
CA GLU A 76 9.89 19.73 -13.43
C GLU A 76 8.58 19.29 -12.77
N ARG A 77 8.25 17.99 -12.86
CA ARG A 77 7.04 17.43 -12.21
C ARG A 77 7.14 17.43 -10.69
N LEU A 78 8.27 16.97 -10.14
CA LEU A 78 8.48 16.98 -8.69
C LEU A 78 8.49 18.39 -8.10
N SER A 79 9.06 19.35 -8.84
CA SER A 79 9.05 20.76 -8.44
C SER A 79 7.62 21.34 -8.33
N ARG A 80 6.69 20.87 -9.16
CA ARG A 80 5.27 21.26 -9.05
C ARG A 80 4.60 20.74 -7.79
N TYR A 81 5.05 19.57 -7.27
CA TYR A 81 4.57 19.03 -6.01
C TYR A 81 5.28 19.65 -4.78
N GLY A 82 6.36 20.42 -5.01
CA GLY A 82 7.18 20.98 -3.92
C GLY A 82 7.84 19.95 -3.01
N LYS A 83 7.99 18.71 -3.48
CA LYS A 83 8.41 17.57 -2.68
C LYS A 83 9.58 16.80 -3.29
N LYS A 84 10.39 16.20 -2.42
CA LYS A 84 11.34 15.14 -2.78
C LYS A 84 10.58 13.80 -2.79
N SER A 85 11.22 12.73 -3.27
CA SER A 85 10.62 11.40 -3.21
C SER A 85 10.44 10.92 -1.76
N TYR A 86 9.37 10.13 -1.50
CA TYR A 86 9.18 9.50 -0.19
C TYR A 86 10.28 8.48 0.11
N HIS A 87 10.52 8.24 1.40
CA HIS A 87 11.54 7.29 1.83
C HIS A 87 11.05 5.84 1.72
N ILE A 88 11.97 4.96 1.29
CA ILE A 88 11.80 3.52 1.29
C ILE A 88 12.85 2.92 2.23
N ILE A 89 12.39 2.21 3.25
CA ILE A 89 13.21 1.55 4.26
C ILE A 89 13.25 0.06 3.90
N ARG A 90 14.44 -0.47 3.57
CA ARG A 90 14.63 -1.92 3.41
C ARG A 90 14.67 -2.56 4.79
N SER A 91 13.87 -3.60 4.97
CA SER A 91 13.83 -4.32 6.24
C SER A 91 13.44 -5.79 6.04
N LYS A 92 13.19 -6.47 7.14
CA LYS A 92 12.62 -7.81 7.23
C LYS A 92 11.52 -7.76 8.31
N PRO A 93 10.55 -8.69 8.30
CA PRO A 93 9.46 -8.68 9.28
C PRO A 93 9.95 -8.51 10.73
N GLU A 94 11.02 -9.23 11.12
CA GLU A 94 11.56 -9.25 12.49
C GLU A 94 12.15 -7.89 12.91
N ARG A 95 12.50 -7.04 11.98
CA ARG A 95 13.21 -5.78 12.24
C ARG A 95 12.44 -4.53 11.82
N ALA A 96 11.33 -4.70 11.11
CA ALA A 96 10.62 -3.61 10.45
C ALA A 96 10.29 -2.45 11.40
N VAL A 97 9.71 -2.74 12.56
CA VAL A 97 9.37 -1.70 13.56
C VAL A 97 10.63 -1.03 14.12
N SER A 98 11.68 -1.81 14.45
CA SER A 98 12.92 -1.25 14.97
C SER A 98 13.64 -0.34 13.95
N ASP A 99 13.59 -0.69 12.68
CA ASP A 99 14.19 0.11 11.61
C ASP A 99 13.39 1.40 11.34
N VAL A 100 12.06 1.37 11.45
CA VAL A 100 11.21 2.57 11.45
C VAL A 100 11.55 3.48 12.63
N MET A 101 11.73 2.94 13.83
CA MET A 101 12.11 3.73 15.01
C MET A 101 13.50 4.39 14.87
N LYS A 102 14.46 3.68 14.26
CA LYS A 102 15.76 4.26 13.92
C LYS A 102 15.66 5.40 12.91
N TYR A 103 14.77 5.22 11.91
CA TYR A 103 14.49 6.24 10.92
C TYR A 103 13.90 7.51 11.56
N PHE A 104 12.93 7.38 12.47
CA PHE A 104 12.31 8.51 13.16
C PHE A 104 13.29 9.33 14.00
N ARG A 105 14.31 8.68 14.60
CA ARG A 105 15.35 9.41 15.36
C ARG A 105 16.13 10.42 14.52
N LYS A 106 16.13 10.24 13.19
CA LYS A 106 16.83 11.11 12.24
C LYS A 106 15.94 12.20 11.65
N MET A 107 14.63 12.16 11.94
CA MET A 107 13.65 13.09 11.37
C MET A 107 13.24 14.17 12.38
N LYS A 108 12.99 15.38 11.85
CA LYS A 108 12.43 16.48 12.64
C LYS A 108 10.95 16.26 12.99
N THR A 109 10.21 15.68 12.06
CA THR A 109 8.77 15.37 12.21
C THR A 109 8.50 13.94 11.74
N ALA A 110 7.70 13.20 12.50
CA ALA A 110 7.23 11.89 12.08
C ALA A 110 6.24 12.04 10.91
N PRO A 111 6.26 11.14 9.91
CA PRO A 111 5.26 11.12 8.86
C PRO A 111 3.87 10.74 9.44
N GLN A 112 2.82 11.05 8.71
CA GLN A 112 1.45 10.68 9.10
C GLN A 112 1.19 9.18 8.93
N LEU A 113 1.80 8.55 7.92
CA LEU A 113 1.55 7.18 7.52
C LEU A 113 2.86 6.43 7.28
N ILE A 114 2.93 5.19 7.74
CA ILE A 114 3.96 4.23 7.34
C ILE A 114 3.28 3.04 6.68
N ILE A 115 3.65 2.77 5.43
CA ILE A 115 3.15 1.62 4.68
C ILE A 115 4.17 0.49 4.78
N PHE A 116 3.73 -0.69 5.20
CA PHE A 116 4.55 -1.90 5.28
C PHE A 116 4.12 -2.86 4.18
N ASP A 117 5.03 -3.20 3.27
CA ASP A 117 4.82 -4.23 2.25
C ASP A 117 5.34 -5.56 2.77
N PHE A 118 4.42 -6.49 3.05
CA PHE A 118 4.75 -7.79 3.64
C PHE A 118 5.16 -8.80 2.57
N PRO A 119 6.03 -9.77 2.91
CA PRO A 119 6.36 -10.87 2.02
C PRO A 119 5.13 -11.63 1.51
N GLY A 120 5.22 -12.16 0.30
CA GLY A 120 4.12 -12.83 -0.41
C GLY A 120 4.02 -14.34 -0.17
N HIS A 121 4.48 -14.86 0.97
CA HIS A 121 4.52 -16.29 1.27
C HIS A 121 3.88 -16.63 2.61
N ALA A 122 3.88 -17.93 2.97
CA ALA A 122 3.22 -18.45 4.16
C ALA A 122 3.54 -17.66 5.43
N LEU A 123 2.54 -17.54 6.28
CA LEU A 123 2.60 -16.83 7.55
C LEU A 123 3.69 -17.45 8.45
N THR A 124 4.69 -16.64 8.78
CA THR A 124 5.67 -16.96 9.82
C THR A 124 5.29 -16.29 11.14
N SER A 125 5.86 -16.74 12.26
CA SER A 125 5.69 -16.06 13.54
C SER A 125 6.06 -14.59 13.46
N ALA A 126 7.17 -14.27 12.80
CA ALA A 126 7.62 -12.89 12.61
C ALA A 126 6.61 -12.02 11.83
N MET A 127 5.92 -12.60 10.85
CA MET A 127 4.85 -11.89 10.12
C MET A 127 3.61 -11.70 10.99
N MET A 128 3.28 -12.67 11.84
CA MET A 128 2.20 -12.53 12.82
C MET A 128 2.52 -11.42 13.83
N ASP A 129 3.72 -11.46 14.40
CA ASP A 129 4.21 -10.44 15.35
C ASP A 129 4.20 -9.05 14.72
N LEU A 130 4.64 -8.93 13.46
CA LEU A 130 4.57 -7.66 12.73
C LEU A 130 3.12 -7.23 12.49
N SER A 131 2.22 -8.16 12.15
CA SER A 131 0.81 -7.86 11.86
C SER A 131 0.11 -7.20 13.04
N ILE A 132 0.30 -7.70 14.26
CA ILE A 132 -0.32 -7.12 15.47
C ILE A 132 0.23 -5.73 15.85
N THR A 133 1.35 -5.33 15.25
CA THR A 133 1.89 -3.97 15.43
C THR A 133 1.35 -2.95 14.41
N MET A 134 0.58 -3.39 13.41
CA MET A 134 -0.10 -2.50 12.47
C MET A 134 -1.35 -1.90 13.11
N ASP A 135 -1.70 -0.68 12.73
CA ASP A 135 -3.02 -0.12 13.05
C ASP A 135 -4.08 -0.70 12.09
N TYR A 136 -3.72 -0.83 10.82
CA TYR A 136 -4.58 -1.37 9.77
C TYR A 136 -3.84 -2.32 8.87
N ILE A 137 -4.54 -3.32 8.35
CA ILE A 137 -4.02 -4.20 7.30
C ILE A 137 -4.99 -4.19 6.11
N ILE A 138 -4.44 -4.07 4.90
CA ILE A 138 -5.16 -4.29 3.65
C ILE A 138 -4.68 -5.60 3.06
N SER A 139 -5.62 -6.53 2.84
CA SER A 139 -5.37 -7.83 2.20
C SER A 139 -6.06 -7.89 0.85
N PRO A 140 -5.32 -7.79 -0.26
CA PRO A 140 -5.89 -8.02 -1.58
C PRO A 140 -6.33 -9.46 -1.74
N ILE A 141 -7.54 -9.66 -2.30
CA ILE A 141 -8.14 -10.96 -2.58
C ILE A 141 -8.57 -11.04 -4.05
N GLU A 142 -8.49 -12.23 -4.61
CA GLU A 142 -8.96 -12.54 -5.96
C GLU A 142 -10.23 -13.40 -5.88
N ALA A 143 -11.05 -13.39 -6.93
CA ALA A 143 -12.28 -14.18 -7.01
C ALA A 143 -11.97 -15.67 -7.31
N ASP A 144 -11.12 -16.26 -6.49
CA ASP A 144 -10.71 -17.66 -6.52
C ASP A 144 -11.05 -18.34 -5.19
N PRO A 145 -11.85 -19.44 -5.18
CA PRO A 145 -12.36 -20.03 -3.94
C PRO A 145 -11.28 -20.44 -2.92
N GLN A 146 -10.14 -20.97 -3.37
CA GLN A 146 -9.06 -21.37 -2.47
C GLN A 146 -8.38 -20.15 -1.83
N SER A 147 -8.18 -19.10 -2.62
CA SER A 147 -7.62 -17.83 -2.17
C SER A 147 -8.53 -17.16 -1.13
N LEU A 148 -9.85 -17.24 -1.32
CA LEU A 148 -10.82 -16.63 -0.42
C LEU A 148 -10.85 -17.30 0.94
N ALA A 149 -10.88 -18.63 0.99
CA ALA A 149 -10.89 -19.39 2.25
C ALA A 149 -9.64 -19.07 3.10
N SER A 150 -8.46 -19.08 2.48
CA SER A 150 -7.20 -18.75 3.17
C SER A 150 -7.15 -17.29 3.64
N SER A 151 -7.66 -16.35 2.83
CA SER A 151 -7.69 -14.93 3.19
C SER A 151 -8.64 -14.65 4.35
N PHE A 152 -9.79 -15.33 4.40
CA PHE A 152 -10.72 -15.22 5.52
C PHE A 152 -10.16 -15.83 6.82
N ALA A 153 -9.51 -16.99 6.72
CA ALA A 153 -8.85 -17.59 7.87
C ALA A 153 -7.75 -16.67 8.43
N TYR A 154 -6.96 -16.07 7.53
CA TYR A 154 -5.94 -15.11 7.92
C TYR A 154 -6.53 -13.87 8.60
N ALA A 155 -7.54 -13.25 7.98
CA ALA A 155 -8.19 -12.07 8.52
C ALA A 155 -8.76 -12.31 9.93
N ARG A 156 -9.40 -13.48 10.14
CA ARG A 156 -9.90 -13.89 11.46
C ARG A 156 -8.78 -14.06 12.46
N THR A 157 -7.71 -14.77 12.08
CA THR A 157 -6.57 -15.01 12.98
C THR A 157 -5.96 -13.70 13.45
N ILE A 158 -5.72 -12.74 12.54
CA ILE A 158 -5.16 -11.44 12.92
C ILE A 158 -6.12 -10.65 13.80
N ARG A 159 -7.41 -10.68 13.49
CA ARG A 159 -8.43 -9.99 14.29
C ARG A 159 -8.54 -10.58 15.69
N ASP A 160 -8.57 -11.91 15.80
CA ASP A 160 -8.68 -12.60 17.08
C ASP A 160 -7.43 -12.35 17.96
N LEU A 161 -6.25 -12.37 17.35
CA LEU A 161 -5.00 -11.95 17.99
C LEU A 161 -5.04 -10.48 18.40
N GLY A 162 -5.56 -9.61 17.54
CA GLY A 162 -5.69 -8.19 17.81
C GLY A 162 -6.56 -7.88 19.02
N ILE A 163 -7.64 -8.64 19.20
CA ILE A 163 -8.58 -8.49 20.34
C ILE A 163 -8.00 -9.13 21.61
N GLY A 164 -7.33 -10.29 21.49
CA GLY A 164 -6.86 -11.09 22.62
C GLY A 164 -5.45 -10.76 23.11
N PHE A 165 -4.68 -9.97 22.38
CA PHE A 165 -3.28 -9.69 22.71
C PHE A 165 -3.11 -8.30 23.30
N GLU A 166 -2.72 -8.21 24.56
CA GLU A 166 -2.38 -6.96 25.23
C GLU A 166 -1.18 -6.29 24.53
N GLY A 167 -1.38 -5.06 24.05
CA GLY A 167 -0.38 -4.32 23.27
C GLY A 167 -0.53 -4.40 21.76
N SER A 168 -1.53 -5.12 21.24
CA SER A 168 -1.89 -5.04 19.83
C SER A 168 -2.35 -3.62 19.47
N ARG A 169 -1.94 -3.16 18.26
CA ARG A 169 -2.37 -1.86 17.70
C ARG A 169 -3.51 -2.02 16.70
N ILE A 170 -3.84 -3.25 16.30
CA ILE A 170 -4.82 -3.54 15.24
C ILE A 170 -6.16 -2.87 15.59
N GLN A 171 -6.60 -1.99 14.69
CA GLN A 171 -7.92 -1.39 14.69
C GLN A 171 -8.83 -2.11 13.71
N ASP A 172 -8.29 -2.41 12.50
CA ASP A 172 -9.07 -3.11 11.48
C ASP A 172 -8.20 -3.88 10.49
N PHE A 173 -8.82 -4.91 9.86
CA PHE A 173 -8.25 -5.73 8.80
C PHE A 173 -9.19 -5.70 7.60
N PHE A 174 -8.83 -4.98 6.54
CA PHE A 174 -9.66 -4.79 5.37
C PHE A 174 -9.34 -5.78 4.26
N LEU A 175 -10.33 -6.47 3.76
CA LEU A 175 -10.26 -7.22 2.50
C LEU A 175 -10.48 -6.27 1.32
N LEU A 176 -9.74 -6.47 0.22
CA LEU A 176 -9.86 -5.67 -0.99
C LEU A 176 -9.94 -6.57 -2.22
N TRP A 177 -11.06 -6.53 -2.95
CA TRP A 177 -11.16 -7.20 -4.23
C TRP A 177 -10.15 -6.64 -5.22
N ASN A 178 -9.25 -7.49 -5.73
CA ASN A 178 -8.22 -7.13 -6.70
C ASN A 178 -8.27 -8.03 -7.93
N LYS A 179 -7.78 -7.51 -9.05
CA LYS A 179 -7.75 -8.18 -10.37
C LYS A 179 -9.11 -8.68 -10.84
N ILE A 180 -10.16 -7.96 -10.50
CA ILE A 180 -11.51 -8.33 -10.90
C ILE A 180 -11.67 -8.13 -12.41
N ASN A 181 -12.11 -9.18 -13.09
CA ASN A 181 -12.46 -9.07 -14.50
C ASN A 181 -13.83 -8.38 -14.64
N ARG A 182 -13.90 -7.31 -15.41
CA ARG A 182 -15.13 -6.54 -15.60
C ARG A 182 -16.25 -7.32 -16.28
N SER A 183 -15.91 -8.31 -17.11
CA SER A 183 -16.86 -9.18 -17.80
C SER A 183 -17.29 -10.38 -16.95
N ALA A 184 -16.68 -10.62 -15.79
CA ALA A 184 -17.05 -11.73 -14.92
C ALA A 184 -18.37 -11.45 -14.18
N SER A 185 -19.12 -12.52 -13.90
CA SER A 185 -20.29 -12.41 -13.02
C SER A 185 -19.90 -11.89 -11.64
N THR A 186 -20.67 -10.93 -11.14
CA THR A 186 -20.44 -10.38 -9.79
C THR A 186 -21.01 -11.26 -8.67
N THR A 187 -21.81 -12.27 -9.01
CA THR A 187 -22.54 -13.09 -8.03
C THR A 187 -21.65 -13.68 -6.94
N VAL A 188 -20.48 -14.23 -7.32
CA VAL A 188 -19.52 -14.79 -6.36
C VAL A 188 -18.93 -13.69 -5.48
N ILE A 189 -18.58 -12.57 -6.08
CA ILE A 189 -18.02 -11.41 -5.38
C ILE A 189 -19.01 -10.86 -4.35
N ASP A 190 -20.28 -10.71 -4.77
CA ASP A 190 -21.34 -10.16 -3.93
C ASP A 190 -21.66 -11.10 -2.77
N LEU A 191 -21.77 -12.41 -3.04
CA LEU A 191 -22.00 -13.43 -2.02
C LEU A 191 -20.85 -13.46 -0.98
N PHE A 192 -19.59 -13.46 -1.44
CA PHE A 192 -18.44 -13.45 -0.54
C PHE A 192 -18.32 -12.15 0.23
N SER A 193 -18.64 -11.01 -0.38
CA SER A 193 -18.64 -9.72 0.31
C SER A 193 -19.71 -9.68 1.40
N GLN A 194 -20.88 -10.22 1.14
CA GLN A 194 -21.95 -10.33 2.14
C GLN A 194 -21.50 -11.26 3.29
N ASN A 195 -20.98 -12.44 2.98
CA ASN A 195 -20.47 -13.39 3.98
C ASN A 195 -19.35 -12.79 4.83
N ALA A 196 -18.40 -12.05 4.24
CA ALA A 196 -17.37 -11.36 4.96
C ALA A 196 -17.95 -10.37 5.99
N ARG A 197 -18.93 -9.55 5.56
CA ARG A 197 -19.60 -8.59 6.45
C ARG A 197 -20.39 -9.27 7.58
N GLU A 198 -21.12 -10.35 7.29
CA GLU A 198 -21.84 -11.16 8.28
C GLU A 198 -20.92 -11.77 9.33
N GLN A 199 -19.68 -12.10 8.95
CA GLN A 199 -18.64 -12.58 9.86
C GLN A 199 -17.87 -11.44 10.54
N GLY A 200 -18.27 -10.19 10.33
CA GLY A 200 -17.61 -9.01 10.88
C GLY A 200 -16.22 -8.77 10.30
N LEU A 201 -15.91 -9.26 9.09
CA LEU A 201 -14.68 -8.96 8.39
C LEU A 201 -14.90 -7.76 7.46
N PRO A 202 -14.29 -6.60 7.74
CA PRO A 202 -14.43 -5.43 6.89
C PRO A 202 -13.88 -5.70 5.49
N ILE A 203 -14.64 -5.28 4.49
CA ILE A 203 -14.26 -5.35 3.10
C ILE A 203 -14.51 -3.99 2.44
N PHE A 204 -13.58 -3.56 1.57
CA PHE A 204 -13.76 -2.34 0.78
C PHE A 204 -14.96 -2.48 -0.16
N ASP A 205 -15.72 -1.42 -0.30
CA ASP A 205 -16.80 -1.35 -1.29
C ASP A 205 -16.24 -1.23 -2.70
N THR A 206 -15.10 -0.56 -2.82
CA THR A 206 -14.36 -0.43 -4.07
C THR A 206 -13.71 -1.75 -4.49
N ARG A 207 -13.70 -2.00 -5.80
CA ARG A 207 -13.02 -3.14 -6.44
C ARG A 207 -11.92 -2.64 -7.37
N ILE A 208 -10.76 -3.30 -7.33
CA ILE A 208 -9.67 -3.04 -8.26
C ILE A 208 -9.79 -4.00 -9.43
N TYR A 209 -9.90 -3.42 -10.63
CA TYR A 209 -10.12 -4.19 -11.84
C TYR A 209 -8.80 -4.62 -12.49
N ASN A 210 -8.82 -5.82 -13.09
CA ASN A 210 -7.68 -6.31 -13.84
C ASN A 210 -7.38 -5.39 -15.03
N SER A 211 -6.13 -4.94 -15.12
CA SER A 211 -5.68 -4.05 -16.19
C SER A 211 -4.20 -4.19 -16.46
N VAL A 212 -3.84 -4.27 -17.71
CA VAL A 212 -2.43 -4.21 -18.16
C VAL A 212 -1.73 -2.90 -17.77
N ARG A 213 -2.49 -1.88 -17.33
CA ARG A 213 -1.93 -0.61 -16.89
C ARG A 213 -1.05 -0.76 -15.66
N PHE A 214 -1.35 -1.73 -14.77
CA PHE A 214 -0.54 -2.02 -13.59
C PHE A 214 0.88 -2.54 -13.92
N SER A 215 1.16 -2.95 -15.15
CA SER A 215 2.51 -3.30 -15.61
C SER A 215 3.25 -2.14 -16.28
N ARG A 216 2.64 -0.96 -16.40
CA ARG A 216 3.28 0.21 -17.03
C ARG A 216 4.16 0.94 -16.03
N GLU A 217 5.43 0.64 -16.06
CA GLU A 217 6.46 1.27 -15.25
C GLU A 217 7.16 2.39 -16.05
N LEU A 218 8.03 3.15 -15.39
CA LEU A 218 8.86 4.15 -16.04
C LEU A 218 9.72 3.48 -17.12
N ALA A 219 9.84 4.12 -18.27
CA ALA A 219 10.61 3.61 -19.41
C ALA A 219 11.35 4.76 -20.10
N GLN A 220 12.32 4.46 -20.96
CA GLN A 220 13.11 5.45 -21.69
C GLN A 220 12.27 6.40 -22.55
N GLY A 221 11.04 6.01 -22.92
CA GLY A 221 10.10 6.85 -23.68
C GLY A 221 9.46 8.01 -22.91
N GLY A 222 9.85 8.23 -21.67
CA GLY A 222 9.38 9.35 -20.85
C GLY A 222 8.32 8.96 -19.82
N VAL A 223 7.75 9.97 -19.14
CA VAL A 223 6.80 9.79 -18.04
C VAL A 223 5.33 9.68 -18.50
N LYS A 224 5.07 9.83 -19.80
CA LYS A 224 3.71 9.68 -20.33
C LYS A 224 3.29 8.21 -20.30
N GLY A 225 2.13 7.95 -19.67
CA GLY A 225 1.59 6.60 -19.62
C GLY A 225 2.17 5.70 -18.52
N VAL A 226 2.91 6.25 -17.58
CA VAL A 226 3.38 5.56 -16.36
C VAL A 226 2.22 5.33 -15.42
N PHE A 227 2.13 4.11 -14.89
CA PHE A 227 1.14 3.74 -13.87
C PHE A 227 1.80 3.37 -12.54
N ARG A 228 2.95 2.73 -12.57
CA ARG A 228 3.76 2.40 -11.39
C ARG A 228 5.12 3.08 -11.48
N CYS A 229 5.38 3.96 -10.56
CA CYS A 229 6.63 4.67 -10.42
C CYS A 229 6.81 5.14 -8.98
N SER A 230 8.02 5.04 -8.48
CA SER A 230 8.33 5.45 -7.11
C SER A 230 8.55 6.96 -6.96
N TYR A 231 8.61 7.70 -8.07
CA TYR A 231 8.80 9.16 -8.11
C TYR A 231 7.57 9.93 -8.58
N LEU A 232 6.57 9.26 -9.14
CA LEU A 232 5.37 9.87 -9.70
C LEU A 232 4.12 9.07 -9.35
N PRO A 233 2.96 9.71 -9.21
CA PRO A 233 1.69 9.01 -9.15
C PRO A 233 1.33 8.45 -10.53
N PRO A 234 0.43 7.44 -10.60
CA PRO A 234 -0.13 6.97 -11.86
C PRO A 234 -0.69 8.12 -12.69
N ALA A 235 -0.41 8.12 -13.99
CA ALA A 235 -0.93 9.15 -14.88
C ALA A 235 -2.47 9.20 -14.84
N MET A 236 -3.07 10.37 -14.64
CA MET A 236 -4.52 10.53 -14.48
C MET A 236 -5.32 9.91 -15.63
N ALA A 237 -4.82 9.99 -16.87
CA ALA A 237 -5.47 9.40 -18.05
C ALA A 237 -5.54 7.86 -18.01
N LEU A 238 -4.74 7.20 -17.16
CA LEU A 238 -4.71 5.74 -17.04
C LEU A 238 -5.54 5.20 -15.87
N ARG A 239 -6.03 6.05 -14.96
CA ARG A 239 -6.79 5.61 -13.78
C ARG A 239 -8.25 5.26 -14.05
N PRO A 240 -8.97 5.92 -14.99
CA PRO A 240 -10.36 5.59 -15.23
C PRO A 240 -10.57 4.10 -15.42
N GLN A 241 -11.63 3.58 -14.83
CA GLN A 241 -12.00 2.17 -14.90
C GLN A 241 -11.05 1.18 -14.19
N THR A 242 -10.06 1.62 -13.42
CA THR A 242 -9.22 0.73 -12.60
C THR A 242 -9.76 0.53 -11.19
N GLY A 243 -10.60 1.43 -10.70
CA GLY A 243 -11.06 1.49 -9.32
C GLY A 243 -10.08 2.16 -8.35
N VAL A 244 -8.93 2.63 -8.85
CA VAL A 244 -7.85 3.16 -7.98
C VAL A 244 -8.25 4.45 -7.29
N ASP A 245 -8.87 5.41 -7.99
CA ASP A 245 -9.19 6.70 -7.40
C ASP A 245 -10.30 6.57 -6.33
N GLU A 246 -11.29 5.73 -6.58
CA GLU A 246 -12.35 5.40 -5.62
C GLU A 246 -11.77 4.70 -4.39
N TRP A 247 -10.88 3.73 -4.60
CA TRP A 247 -10.21 3.02 -3.51
C TRP A 247 -9.33 3.93 -2.66
N VAL A 248 -8.53 4.79 -3.26
CA VAL A 248 -7.70 5.76 -2.52
C VAL A 248 -8.57 6.65 -1.64
N ARG A 249 -9.71 7.12 -2.16
CA ARG A 249 -10.66 7.93 -1.38
C ARG A 249 -11.22 7.15 -0.20
N GLU A 250 -11.65 5.91 -0.42
CA GLU A 250 -12.16 5.02 0.62
C GLU A 250 -11.09 4.71 1.68
N VAL A 251 -9.82 4.51 1.28
CA VAL A 251 -8.69 4.35 2.23
C VAL A 251 -8.51 5.60 3.08
N MET A 252 -8.53 6.79 2.48
CA MET A 252 -8.38 8.04 3.24
C MET A 252 -9.50 8.22 4.27
N GLU A 253 -10.73 7.87 3.91
CA GLU A 253 -11.89 7.92 4.81
C GLU A 253 -11.75 6.91 5.96
N LYS A 254 -11.48 5.64 5.65
CA LYS A 254 -11.36 4.57 6.66
C LYS A 254 -10.20 4.79 7.64
N LEU A 255 -9.08 5.34 7.17
CA LEU A 255 -7.91 5.64 7.99
C LEU A 255 -7.95 7.07 8.58
N ASN A 256 -9.00 7.84 8.32
CA ASN A 256 -9.12 9.26 8.73
C ASN A 256 -7.87 10.09 8.40
N LEU A 257 -7.31 9.88 7.19
CA LEU A 257 -6.16 10.63 6.71
C LEU A 257 -6.59 12.04 6.26
N LYS A 258 -5.93 13.06 6.80
CA LYS A 258 -6.19 14.46 6.45
C LYS A 258 -5.02 15.03 5.66
N THR A 259 -5.32 15.80 4.63
CA THR A 259 -4.30 16.52 3.86
C THR A 259 -3.64 17.59 4.74
N GLU A 260 -2.34 17.83 4.55
CA GLU A 260 -1.60 18.83 5.36
C GLU A 260 -2.15 20.25 5.19
N ASP A 261 -2.92 20.53 4.15
CA ASP A 261 -3.59 21.82 3.90
C ASP A 261 -4.88 21.99 4.73
N SER A 262 -5.26 20.99 5.54
CA SER A 262 -6.50 20.97 6.34
C SER A 262 -6.27 21.20 7.83
N VAL A 263 -5.02 21.55 8.24
CA VAL A 263 -4.61 21.73 9.65
C VAL A 263 -4.24 23.18 9.94
#